data_056476443f1c0ec098e0f4e2450b0f50
#
_entry.id   056476443f1c0ec098e0f4e2450b0f50
#
_cell.length_a   1.000
_cell.length_b   1.000
_cell.length_c   1.000
_cell.angle_alpha   90.00
_cell.angle_beta   90.00
_cell.angle_gamma   90.00
#
_symmetry.space_group_name_H-M   'P 1'
#
loop_
_entity.id
_entity.type
_entity.pdbx_description
1 polymer ?
#
loop_
_entity_poly.entity_id
_entity_poly.type
_entity_poly.pdbx_seq_one_letter_code
_entity_poly.pdbx_strand_id
1 'polypeptide(L)'
;MMTRELRWSWQDRAIVLGWDEAGSGPLLLLLPALSSISTRAEMHPLMERLAARFRVVALDWPGFGTAPRPALRWTPDALSAFLGYALAELGGRPHCIIAAGHGATYVLHHAARHPGCSDRLALVAPTWRGPLPTMAGRDRPLFANIRRLIELPALGPLLYRLNVSSFVVRRMVSGHVYSDPAWLRGERLLDKRQVMDGMGARFASVAFVTGGLDRVASRAEFLGLAGGAGLPIRLIYGGETPARSLAEMEALASVQGVEATVLARGKLAVHEEFPDDVAAALRPFLTI
;
A
#
# COMPACT_ATOMS: atom_id res chain seq x y z
N MET A 1 -21.28 2.76 5.64
CA MET A 1 -20.14 3.08 4.75
C MET A 1 -20.70 3.74 3.50
N MET A 2 -20.14 4.87 3.08
CA MET A 2 -20.49 5.61 1.87
C MET A 2 -19.34 5.44 0.87
N THR A 3 -19.67 5.10 -0.37
CA THR A 3 -18.72 4.95 -1.47
C THR A 3 -18.90 6.10 -2.46
N ARG A 4 -17.82 6.71 -2.89
CA ARG A 4 -17.80 7.73 -3.94
C ARG A 4 -16.58 7.62 -4.84
N GLU A 5 -16.54 8.39 -5.89
CA GLU A 5 -15.40 8.49 -6.79
C GLU A 5 -14.59 9.75 -6.47
N LEU A 6 -13.26 9.60 -6.45
CA LEU A 6 -12.32 10.71 -6.50
C LEU A 6 -11.81 10.85 -7.93
N ARG A 7 -11.87 12.05 -8.49
CA ARG A 7 -11.41 12.34 -9.85
C ARG A 7 -10.13 13.14 -9.80
N TRP A 8 -9.09 12.59 -10.37
CA TRP A 8 -7.78 13.21 -10.45
C TRP A 8 -7.30 13.26 -11.90
N SER A 9 -6.47 14.22 -12.25
CA SER A 9 -5.89 14.37 -13.58
C SER A 9 -4.37 14.23 -13.52
N TRP A 10 -3.83 13.42 -14.43
CA TRP A 10 -2.39 13.25 -14.59
C TRP A 10 -2.03 13.13 -16.07
N GLN A 11 -1.10 13.95 -16.56
CA GLN A 11 -0.71 13.99 -17.98
C GLN A 11 -1.92 14.05 -18.93
N ASP A 12 -2.84 14.98 -18.66
CA ASP A 12 -4.08 15.21 -19.41
C ASP A 12 -5.03 13.99 -19.50
N ARG A 13 -4.85 13.02 -18.62
CA ARG A 13 -5.74 11.88 -18.47
C ARG A 13 -6.54 11.99 -17.18
N ALA A 14 -7.85 11.89 -17.32
CA ALA A 14 -8.74 11.76 -16.18
C ALA A 14 -8.62 10.36 -15.58
N ILE A 15 -8.45 10.29 -14.26
CA ILE A 15 -8.29 9.06 -13.49
C ILE A 15 -9.38 9.06 -12.44
N VAL A 16 -10.16 7.98 -12.42
CA VAL A 16 -11.20 7.76 -11.42
C VAL A 16 -10.67 6.77 -10.39
N LEU A 17 -10.83 7.11 -9.11
CA LEU A 17 -10.36 6.30 -7.98
C LEU A 17 -11.51 6.05 -7.00
N GLY A 18 -11.49 4.91 -6.36
CA GLY A 18 -12.45 4.60 -5.31
C GLY A 18 -12.12 5.34 -4.02
N TRP A 19 -13.17 5.81 -3.36
CA TRP A 19 -13.17 6.46 -2.06
C TRP A 19 -14.28 5.84 -1.22
N ASP A 20 -13.93 5.27 -0.09
CA ASP A 20 -14.89 4.78 0.89
C ASP A 20 -14.74 5.56 2.19
N GLU A 21 -15.87 5.91 2.82
CA GLU A 21 -15.91 6.71 4.02
C GLU A 21 -16.91 6.15 5.03
N ALA A 22 -16.53 6.13 6.31
CA ALA A 22 -17.38 5.68 7.40
C ALA A 22 -17.08 6.43 8.70
N GLY A 23 -18.07 6.50 9.59
CA GLY A 23 -17.96 7.08 10.92
C GLY A 23 -17.95 8.61 10.92
N SER A 24 -17.65 9.17 12.09
CA SER A 24 -17.55 10.61 12.35
C SER A 24 -16.51 10.87 13.45
N GLY A 25 -15.99 12.09 13.52
CA GLY A 25 -14.95 12.46 14.48
C GLY A 25 -13.63 12.85 13.81
N PRO A 26 -12.48 12.72 14.49
CA PRO A 26 -11.18 13.01 13.91
C PRO A 26 -10.89 12.15 12.68
N LEU A 27 -10.28 12.76 11.66
CA LEU A 27 -10.08 12.13 10.37
C LEU A 27 -8.92 11.12 10.39
N LEU A 28 -9.18 9.90 9.95
CA LEU A 28 -8.17 8.89 9.61
C LEU A 28 -8.15 8.66 8.11
N LEU A 29 -6.97 8.70 7.50
CA LEU A 29 -6.77 8.30 6.11
C LEU A 29 -6.12 6.91 6.08
N LEU A 30 -6.79 5.94 5.45
CA LEU A 30 -6.29 4.59 5.24
C LEU A 30 -5.85 4.42 3.80
N LEU A 31 -4.59 4.03 3.61
CA LEU A 31 -3.98 3.80 2.31
C LEU A 31 -3.56 2.32 2.20
N PRO A 32 -4.13 1.58 1.25
CA PRO A 32 -3.81 0.18 1.03
C PRO A 32 -2.36 0.01 0.55
N ALA A 33 -1.89 -1.22 0.57
CA ALA A 33 -0.62 -1.56 -0.04
C ALA A 33 -0.66 -1.33 -1.56
N LEU A 34 0.50 -1.07 -2.16
CA LEU A 34 0.65 -1.15 -3.61
C LEU A 34 0.94 -2.60 -3.98
N SER A 35 0.01 -3.25 -4.66
CA SER A 35 0.20 -4.61 -5.16
C SER A 35 -0.80 -4.94 -6.27
N SER A 36 -0.53 -6.00 -7.01
CA SER A 36 -1.42 -6.46 -8.09
C SER A 36 -2.82 -6.87 -7.60
N ILE A 37 -2.97 -7.12 -6.31
CA ILE A 37 -4.20 -7.61 -5.67
C ILE A 37 -4.79 -6.62 -4.68
N SER A 38 -4.11 -5.51 -4.40
CA SER A 38 -4.52 -4.55 -3.36
C SER A 38 -5.52 -3.53 -3.88
N THR A 39 -6.47 -3.22 -3.03
CA THR A 39 -7.45 -2.14 -3.20
C THR A 39 -7.77 -1.55 -1.84
N ARG A 40 -8.49 -0.42 -1.82
CA ARG A 40 -9.02 0.15 -0.58
C ARG A 40 -9.90 -0.83 0.21
N ALA A 41 -10.47 -1.87 -0.45
CA ALA A 41 -11.29 -2.88 0.23
C ALA A 41 -10.49 -3.69 1.28
N GLU A 42 -9.17 -3.82 1.13
CA GLU A 42 -8.34 -4.48 2.15
C GLU A 42 -8.32 -3.71 3.48
N MET A 43 -8.70 -2.41 3.44
CA MET A 43 -8.79 -1.56 4.61
C MET A 43 -10.16 -1.59 5.29
N HIS A 44 -11.20 -2.18 4.66
CA HIS A 44 -12.56 -2.21 5.23
C HIS A 44 -12.63 -2.88 6.60
N PRO A 45 -11.98 -4.03 6.85
CA PRO A 45 -12.02 -4.65 8.17
C PRO A 45 -11.46 -3.75 9.27
N LEU A 46 -10.42 -2.98 8.95
CA LEU A 46 -9.85 -2.01 9.89
C LEU A 46 -10.72 -0.75 10.03
N MET A 47 -11.30 -0.27 8.93
CA MET A 47 -12.24 0.85 8.90
C MET A 47 -13.43 0.59 9.84
N GLU A 48 -14.06 -0.59 9.77
CA GLU A 48 -15.18 -0.98 10.62
C GLU A 48 -14.86 -0.88 12.12
N ARG A 49 -13.64 -1.25 12.51
CA ARG A 49 -13.16 -1.21 13.91
C ARG A 49 -12.84 0.19 14.42
N LEU A 50 -12.59 1.13 13.51
CA LEU A 50 -12.22 2.49 13.86
C LEU A 50 -13.36 3.49 13.67
N ALA A 51 -14.35 3.18 12.83
CA ALA A 51 -15.44 4.09 12.45
C ALA A 51 -16.37 4.49 13.62
N ALA A 52 -16.37 3.75 14.73
CA ALA A 52 -17.16 4.10 15.92
C ALA A 52 -16.67 5.40 16.61
N ARG A 53 -15.41 5.81 16.39
CA ARG A 53 -14.79 6.97 17.06
C ARG A 53 -14.13 7.96 16.08
N PHE A 54 -13.98 7.58 14.83
CA PHE A 54 -13.22 8.34 13.84
C PHE A 54 -14.02 8.45 12.54
N ARG A 55 -13.81 9.54 11.82
CA ARG A 55 -14.14 9.64 10.42
C ARG A 55 -13.03 8.95 9.64
N VAL A 56 -13.32 7.80 9.05
CA VAL A 56 -12.32 6.97 8.37
C VAL A 56 -12.53 7.02 6.88
N VAL A 57 -11.48 7.35 6.14
CA VAL A 57 -11.47 7.41 4.68
C VAL A 57 -10.46 6.40 4.16
N ALA A 58 -10.86 5.56 3.22
CA ALA A 58 -9.97 4.65 2.49
C ALA A 58 -9.96 4.98 1.00
N LEU A 59 -8.78 5.06 0.39
CA LEU A 59 -8.58 5.45 -1.02
C LEU A 59 -7.83 4.38 -1.78
N ASP A 60 -8.20 4.18 -3.07
CA ASP A 60 -7.34 3.45 -3.99
C ASP A 60 -6.14 4.30 -4.44
N TRP A 61 -5.02 3.67 -4.70
CA TRP A 61 -3.89 4.29 -5.38
C TRP A 61 -4.12 4.35 -6.90
N PRO A 62 -3.64 5.39 -7.60
CA PRO A 62 -3.76 5.47 -9.05
C PRO A 62 -3.04 4.29 -9.73
N GLY A 63 -3.72 3.70 -10.72
CA GLY A 63 -3.26 2.49 -11.38
C GLY A 63 -3.59 1.18 -10.66
N PHE A 64 -4.10 1.26 -9.44
CA PHE A 64 -4.57 0.14 -8.61
C PHE A 64 -6.08 0.25 -8.36
N GLY A 65 -6.64 -0.65 -7.56
CA GLY A 65 -8.07 -0.65 -7.27
C GLY A 65 -8.94 -1.32 -8.33
N THR A 66 -10.25 -1.12 -8.23
CA THR A 66 -11.26 -1.78 -9.09
C THR A 66 -11.75 -0.90 -10.24
N ALA A 67 -11.54 0.42 -10.18
CA ALA A 67 -11.92 1.33 -11.25
C ALA A 67 -11.10 1.08 -12.54
N PRO A 68 -11.63 1.42 -13.73
CA PRO A 68 -10.88 1.35 -14.97
C PRO A 68 -9.59 2.18 -14.88
N ARG A 69 -8.48 1.59 -15.25
CA ARG A 69 -7.13 2.17 -15.14
C ARG A 69 -6.60 2.54 -16.51
N PRO A 70 -6.22 3.79 -16.74
CA PRO A 70 -5.64 4.18 -18.02
C PRO A 70 -4.31 3.46 -18.27
N ALA A 71 -4.02 3.17 -19.54
CA ALA A 71 -2.75 2.63 -19.98
C ALA A 71 -1.68 3.73 -19.90
N LEU A 72 -1.23 4.03 -18.69
CA LEU A 72 -0.19 5.03 -18.40
C LEU A 72 1.05 4.36 -17.85
N ARG A 73 2.19 4.96 -18.13
CA ARG A 73 3.43 4.62 -17.42
C ARG A 73 3.40 5.27 -16.03
N TRP A 74 3.07 4.47 -15.04
CA TRP A 74 3.08 4.92 -13.65
C TRP A 74 4.49 5.13 -13.13
N THR A 75 4.69 6.22 -12.39
CA THR A 75 5.98 6.62 -11.82
C THR A 75 5.83 6.96 -10.34
N PRO A 76 6.93 6.94 -9.56
CA PRO A 76 6.90 7.41 -8.18
C PRO A 76 6.38 8.84 -8.03
N ASP A 77 6.67 9.72 -8.99
CA ASP A 77 6.22 11.12 -8.94
C ASP A 77 4.70 11.23 -9.12
N ALA A 78 4.10 10.39 -10.00
CA ALA A 78 2.65 10.35 -10.16
C ALA A 78 1.94 9.97 -8.85
N LEU A 79 2.45 8.94 -8.15
CA LEU A 79 1.86 8.51 -6.87
C LEU A 79 2.08 9.54 -5.76
N SER A 80 3.23 10.20 -5.74
CA SER A 80 3.50 11.29 -4.78
C SER A 80 2.59 12.51 -5.03
N ALA A 81 2.40 12.90 -6.29
CA ALA A 81 1.50 13.99 -6.66
C ALA A 81 0.04 13.65 -6.30
N PHE A 82 -0.37 12.40 -6.55
CA PHE A 82 -1.70 11.93 -6.14
C PHE A 82 -1.90 12.01 -4.62
N LEU A 83 -0.93 11.59 -3.83
CA LEU A 83 -1.05 11.66 -2.36
C LEU A 83 -1.27 13.10 -1.89
N GLY A 84 -0.50 14.06 -2.43
CA GLY A 84 -0.70 15.48 -2.14
C GLY A 84 -2.09 15.98 -2.52
N TYR A 85 -2.57 15.61 -3.71
CA TYR A 85 -3.93 15.91 -4.16
C TYR A 85 -5.00 15.29 -3.25
N ALA A 86 -4.87 14.01 -2.92
CA ALA A 86 -5.82 13.30 -2.07
C ALA A 86 -5.92 13.93 -0.66
N LEU A 87 -4.79 14.33 -0.07
CA LEU A 87 -4.77 15.01 1.21
C LEU A 87 -5.49 16.36 1.17
N ALA A 88 -5.37 17.11 0.08
CA ALA A 88 -6.10 18.37 -0.11
C ALA A 88 -7.63 18.14 -0.23
N GLU A 89 -8.04 17.06 -0.89
CA GLU A 89 -9.47 16.72 -1.07
C GLU A 89 -10.17 16.21 0.21
N LEU A 90 -9.41 15.81 1.23
CA LEU A 90 -9.99 15.37 2.51
C LEU A 90 -10.72 16.46 3.29
N GLY A 91 -10.47 17.73 2.94
CA GLY A 91 -11.09 18.89 3.60
C GLY A 91 -10.60 19.15 5.02
N GLY A 92 -9.45 18.57 5.40
CA GLY A 92 -8.83 18.79 6.70
C GLY A 92 -7.59 17.95 6.92
N ARG A 93 -6.81 18.34 7.92
CA ARG A 93 -5.60 17.62 8.32
C ARG A 93 -5.97 16.28 8.96
N PRO A 94 -5.47 15.14 8.48
CA PRO A 94 -5.69 13.85 9.14
C PRO A 94 -5.11 13.82 10.55
N HIS A 95 -5.89 13.30 11.50
CA HIS A 95 -5.39 12.95 12.83
C HIS A 95 -4.36 11.83 12.74
N CYS A 96 -4.55 10.88 11.81
CA CYS A 96 -3.55 9.87 11.48
C CYS A 96 -3.67 9.44 10.02
N ILE A 97 -2.52 9.24 9.37
CA ILE A 97 -2.45 8.52 8.10
C ILE A 97 -1.96 7.09 8.42
N ILE A 98 -2.79 6.11 8.08
CA ILE A 98 -2.50 4.67 8.26
C ILE A 98 -2.20 4.09 6.88
N ALA A 99 -0.95 3.70 6.63
CA ALA A 99 -0.52 3.23 5.32
C ALA A 99 0.08 1.82 5.41
N ALA A 100 -0.39 0.93 4.52
CA ALA A 100 0.09 -0.44 4.44
C ALA A 100 1.17 -0.61 3.35
N GLY A 101 2.06 -1.58 3.57
CA GLY A 101 3.03 -2.03 2.59
C GLY A 101 3.84 -0.91 1.96
N HIS A 102 3.91 -0.91 0.64
CA HIS A 102 4.69 0.07 -0.12
C HIS A 102 4.10 1.50 -0.08
N GLY A 103 2.80 1.65 0.21
CA GLY A 103 2.15 2.94 0.44
C GLY A 103 2.79 3.73 1.59
N ALA A 104 3.33 3.03 2.59
CA ALA A 104 4.01 3.64 3.74
C ALA A 104 5.22 4.50 3.33
N THR A 105 6.00 4.09 2.31
CA THR A 105 7.15 4.85 1.82
C THR A 105 6.73 6.19 1.20
N TYR A 106 5.61 6.21 0.49
CA TYR A 106 5.06 7.46 -0.08
C TYR A 106 4.59 8.43 1.02
N VAL A 107 3.96 7.90 2.06
CA VAL A 107 3.52 8.69 3.22
C VAL A 107 4.70 9.27 3.97
N LEU A 108 5.75 8.49 4.25
CA LEU A 108 6.99 8.98 4.85
C LEU A 108 7.67 10.04 3.99
N HIS A 109 7.76 9.80 2.67
CA HIS A 109 8.33 10.76 1.74
C HIS A 109 7.55 12.08 1.71
N HIS A 110 6.21 12.00 1.77
CA HIS A 110 5.37 13.19 1.81
C HIS A 110 5.55 13.95 3.13
N ALA A 111 5.49 13.26 4.27
CA ALA A 111 5.63 13.86 5.60
C ALA A 111 6.98 14.57 5.79
N ALA A 112 8.08 13.95 5.33
CA ALA A 112 9.41 14.56 5.40
C ALA A 112 9.54 15.87 4.58
N ARG A 113 8.65 16.12 3.60
CA ARG A 113 8.66 17.32 2.75
C ARG A 113 7.57 18.32 3.08
N HIS A 114 6.50 17.86 3.75
CA HIS A 114 5.34 18.65 4.11
C HIS A 114 5.06 18.53 5.60
N PRO A 115 5.85 19.22 6.47
CA PRO A 115 5.63 19.22 7.90
C PRO A 115 4.19 19.58 8.26
N GLY A 116 3.59 18.80 9.16
CA GLY A 116 2.22 19.04 9.56
C GLY A 116 1.14 18.51 8.60
N CYS A 117 1.48 17.67 7.64
CA CYS A 117 0.48 17.03 6.74
C CYS A 117 -0.49 16.10 7.50
N SER A 118 -0.15 15.67 8.70
CA SER A 118 -0.96 14.86 9.62
C SER A 118 -0.51 15.13 11.05
N ASP A 119 -1.24 14.65 12.08
CA ASP A 119 -0.77 14.69 13.46
C ASP A 119 0.19 13.55 13.76
N ARG A 120 -0.01 12.39 13.14
CA ARG A 120 0.79 11.17 13.35
C ARG A 120 0.70 10.22 12.16
N LEU A 121 1.59 9.24 12.10
CA LEU A 121 1.62 8.22 11.06
C LEU A 121 1.56 6.82 11.68
N ALA A 122 0.80 5.91 11.05
CA ALA A 122 0.83 4.49 11.37
C ALA A 122 1.20 3.70 10.12
N LEU A 123 2.25 2.91 10.20
CA LEU A 123 2.81 2.14 9.10
C LEU A 123 2.55 0.65 9.38
N VAL A 124 1.81 0.00 8.51
CA VAL A 124 1.43 -1.42 8.68
C VAL A 124 2.18 -2.27 7.68
N ALA A 125 3.04 -3.15 8.19
CA ALA A 125 3.92 -4.00 7.39
C ALA A 125 4.62 -3.24 6.24
N PRO A 126 5.30 -2.10 6.52
CA PRO A 126 5.83 -1.21 5.50
C PRO A 126 6.91 -1.88 4.65
N THR A 127 6.90 -1.60 3.35
CA THR A 127 7.94 -2.00 2.41
C THR A 127 8.37 -0.81 1.59
N TRP A 128 9.63 -0.76 1.14
CA TRP A 128 10.15 0.34 0.32
C TRP A 128 10.64 -0.12 -1.06
N ARG A 129 10.77 -1.42 -1.24
CA ARG A 129 11.29 -2.02 -2.47
C ARG A 129 10.26 -3.01 -3.03
N GLY A 130 10.08 -2.97 -4.35
CA GLY A 130 9.20 -3.90 -5.06
C GLY A 130 9.61 -5.37 -4.94
N PRO A 131 8.71 -6.32 -5.25
CA PRO A 131 8.95 -7.76 -5.04
C PRO A 131 10.22 -8.30 -5.71
N LEU A 132 10.44 -8.04 -7.01
CA LEU A 132 11.62 -8.57 -7.70
C LEU A 132 12.94 -8.01 -7.17
N PRO A 133 13.12 -6.70 -6.97
CA PRO A 133 14.30 -6.16 -6.30
C PRO A 133 14.50 -6.70 -4.88
N THR A 134 13.43 -6.89 -4.10
CA THR A 134 13.51 -7.48 -2.76
C THR A 134 14.00 -8.93 -2.81
N MET A 135 13.43 -9.75 -3.71
CA MET A 135 13.84 -11.15 -3.89
C MET A 135 15.29 -11.28 -4.41
N ALA A 136 15.71 -10.37 -5.27
CA ALA A 136 17.08 -10.36 -5.80
C ALA A 136 18.11 -9.73 -4.85
N GLY A 137 17.66 -9.03 -3.79
CA GLY A 137 18.51 -8.26 -2.89
C GLY A 137 19.06 -6.95 -3.48
N ARG A 138 18.80 -6.68 -4.75
CA ARG A 138 19.25 -5.49 -5.49
C ARG A 138 18.36 -5.22 -6.70
N ASP A 139 18.40 -4.02 -7.22
CA ASP A 139 17.85 -3.71 -8.53
C ASP A 139 18.71 -4.32 -9.65
N ARG A 140 18.09 -4.65 -10.78
CA ARG A 140 18.75 -5.21 -11.97
C ARG A 140 18.15 -4.60 -13.24
N PRO A 141 18.98 -4.28 -14.26
CA PRO A 141 18.50 -3.75 -15.55
C PRO A 141 17.44 -4.65 -16.21
N LEU A 142 17.51 -5.96 -15.94
CA LEU A 142 16.53 -6.95 -16.43
C LEU A 142 15.09 -6.59 -16.00
N PHE A 143 14.89 -6.02 -14.80
CA PHE A 143 13.56 -5.68 -14.31
C PHE A 143 12.90 -4.56 -15.14
N ALA A 144 13.68 -3.58 -15.57
CA ALA A 144 13.21 -2.56 -16.50
C ALA A 144 12.82 -3.15 -17.87
N ASN A 145 13.55 -4.15 -18.35
CA ASN A 145 13.22 -4.83 -19.61
C ASN A 145 11.93 -5.68 -19.47
N ILE A 146 11.76 -6.40 -18.35
CA ILE A 146 10.51 -7.11 -18.04
C ILE A 146 9.32 -6.15 -18.05
N ARG A 147 9.46 -4.98 -17.40
CA ARG A 147 8.41 -3.95 -17.39
C ARG A 147 8.06 -3.50 -18.80
N ARG A 148 9.05 -3.11 -19.62
CA ARG A 148 8.84 -2.68 -21.01
C ARG A 148 8.12 -3.75 -21.83
N LEU A 149 8.49 -5.02 -21.65
CA LEU A 149 7.89 -6.13 -22.38
C LEU A 149 6.41 -6.32 -22.02
N ILE A 150 6.05 -6.21 -20.74
CA ILE A 150 4.65 -6.33 -20.26
C ILE A 150 3.83 -5.09 -20.65
N GLU A 151 4.45 -3.93 -20.84
CA GLU A 151 3.79 -2.72 -21.31
C GLU A 151 3.43 -2.78 -22.81
N LEU A 152 4.04 -3.66 -23.60
CA LEU A 152 3.76 -3.80 -25.04
C LEU A 152 2.30 -4.17 -25.31
N PRO A 153 1.65 -3.58 -26.34
CA PRO A 153 0.24 -3.82 -26.64
C PRO A 153 -0.10 -5.29 -26.95
N ALA A 154 0.72 -5.96 -27.76
CA ALA A 154 0.42 -7.30 -28.25
C ALA A 154 0.83 -8.41 -27.27
N LEU A 155 2.07 -8.41 -26.80
CA LEU A 155 2.63 -9.45 -25.94
C LEU A 155 2.32 -9.24 -24.45
N GLY A 156 2.20 -7.98 -24.04
CA GLY A 156 2.05 -7.61 -22.64
C GLY A 156 0.86 -8.24 -21.94
N PRO A 157 -0.35 -8.25 -22.52
CA PRO A 157 -1.50 -8.90 -21.90
C PRO A 157 -1.30 -10.40 -21.65
N LEU A 158 -0.67 -11.11 -22.58
CA LEU A 158 -0.39 -12.55 -22.45
C LEU A 158 0.60 -12.81 -21.32
N LEU A 159 1.73 -12.09 -21.30
CA LEU A 159 2.76 -12.21 -20.27
C LEU A 159 2.23 -11.85 -18.88
N TYR A 160 1.40 -10.81 -18.80
CA TYR A 160 0.75 -10.42 -17.55
C TYR A 160 -0.18 -11.51 -17.04
N ARG A 161 -1.04 -12.08 -17.90
CA ARG A 161 -1.93 -13.19 -17.52
C ARG A 161 -1.19 -14.42 -17.00
N LEU A 162 -0.04 -14.74 -17.58
CA LEU A 162 0.81 -15.81 -17.08
C LEU A 162 1.35 -15.51 -15.69
N ASN A 163 1.79 -14.26 -15.46
CA ASN A 163 2.33 -13.81 -14.17
C ASN A 163 1.25 -13.77 -13.06
N VAL A 164 0.01 -13.41 -13.39
CA VAL A 164 -1.11 -13.40 -12.44
C VAL A 164 -1.93 -14.69 -12.48
N SER A 165 -1.40 -15.77 -13.05
CA SER A 165 -2.07 -17.08 -13.05
C SER A 165 -2.33 -17.58 -11.63
N SER A 166 -3.37 -18.39 -11.44
CA SER A 166 -3.77 -18.89 -10.12
C SER A 166 -2.64 -19.62 -9.38
N PHE A 167 -1.78 -20.29 -10.12
CA PHE A 167 -0.63 -20.99 -9.53
C PHE A 167 0.40 -20.00 -8.97
N VAL A 168 0.81 -19.01 -9.77
CA VAL A 168 1.80 -18.00 -9.36
C VAL A 168 1.27 -17.17 -8.20
N VAL A 169 0.03 -16.69 -8.30
CA VAL A 169 -0.61 -15.89 -7.24
C VAL A 169 -0.68 -16.69 -5.93
N ARG A 170 -1.19 -17.91 -5.94
CA ARG A 170 -1.26 -18.74 -4.74
C ARG A 170 0.09 -18.97 -4.11
N ARG A 171 1.12 -19.27 -4.90
CA ARG A 171 2.48 -19.49 -4.38
C ARG A 171 3.08 -18.22 -3.77
N MET A 172 2.89 -17.06 -4.41
CA MET A 172 3.39 -15.78 -3.88
C MET A 172 2.64 -15.36 -2.62
N VAL A 173 1.32 -15.48 -2.65
CA VAL A 173 0.44 -15.07 -1.56
C VAL A 173 0.68 -15.91 -0.30
N SER A 174 0.73 -17.24 -0.42
CA SER A 174 0.99 -18.13 0.72
C SER A 174 2.41 -17.96 1.28
N GLY A 175 3.38 -17.63 0.45
CA GLY A 175 4.75 -17.42 0.89
C GLY A 175 4.98 -16.07 1.60
N HIS A 176 4.27 -15.00 1.19
CA HIS A 176 4.66 -13.65 1.55
C HIS A 176 3.52 -12.77 2.10
N VAL A 177 2.27 -13.04 1.75
CA VAL A 177 1.17 -12.08 1.99
C VAL A 177 0.32 -12.46 3.19
N TYR A 178 -0.20 -13.68 3.24
CA TYR A 178 -1.06 -14.17 4.31
C TYR A 178 -0.42 -15.33 5.07
N SER A 179 -0.68 -15.41 6.36
CA SER A 179 -0.22 -16.47 7.25
C SER A 179 -0.97 -17.77 6.99
N ASP A 180 -2.30 -17.68 6.85
CA ASP A 180 -3.12 -18.83 6.46
C ASP A 180 -3.09 -19.01 4.93
N PRO A 181 -2.51 -20.13 4.42
CA PRO A 181 -2.53 -20.43 2.98
C PRO A 181 -3.96 -20.59 2.41
N ALA A 182 -4.94 -20.84 3.28
CA ALA A 182 -6.35 -20.98 2.90
C ALA A 182 -7.10 -19.64 2.90
N TRP A 183 -6.52 -18.57 3.43
CA TRP A 183 -7.18 -17.27 3.56
C TRP A 183 -7.68 -16.74 2.20
N LEU A 184 -6.90 -16.91 1.14
CA LEU A 184 -7.25 -16.50 -0.22
C LEU A 184 -8.00 -17.61 -0.97
N ARG A 185 -9.25 -17.87 -0.58
CA ARG A 185 -10.16 -18.82 -1.22
C ARG A 185 -11.57 -18.24 -1.35
N GLY A 186 -12.43 -18.92 -2.14
CA GLY A 186 -13.83 -18.52 -2.31
C GLY A 186 -13.98 -17.09 -2.83
N GLU A 187 -14.87 -16.32 -2.23
CA GLU A 187 -15.18 -14.94 -2.62
C GLU A 187 -13.95 -14.04 -2.57
N ARG A 188 -13.10 -14.15 -1.55
CA ARG A 188 -11.86 -13.35 -1.44
C ARG A 188 -10.94 -13.53 -2.66
N LEU A 189 -10.83 -14.75 -3.17
CA LEU A 189 -10.07 -15.00 -4.39
C LEU A 189 -10.74 -14.38 -5.61
N LEU A 190 -12.07 -14.42 -5.70
CA LEU A 190 -12.82 -13.80 -6.79
C LEU A 190 -12.64 -12.28 -6.79
N ASP A 191 -12.73 -11.63 -5.64
CA ASP A 191 -12.51 -10.20 -5.51
C ASP A 191 -11.09 -9.80 -5.94
N LYS A 192 -10.06 -10.51 -5.45
CA LYS A 192 -8.68 -10.26 -5.88
C LYS A 192 -8.48 -10.53 -7.38
N ARG A 193 -9.22 -11.49 -7.95
CA ARG A 193 -9.23 -11.75 -9.41
C ARG A 193 -9.79 -10.56 -10.19
N GLN A 194 -10.91 -9.99 -9.78
CA GLN A 194 -11.47 -8.81 -10.43
C GLN A 194 -10.45 -7.66 -10.48
N VAL A 195 -9.67 -7.48 -9.42
CA VAL A 195 -8.60 -6.48 -9.39
C VAL A 195 -7.50 -6.79 -10.41
N MET A 196 -7.01 -8.03 -10.44
CA MET A 196 -5.95 -8.44 -11.36
C MET A 196 -6.36 -8.41 -12.82
N ASP A 197 -7.60 -8.81 -13.11
CA ASP A 197 -8.13 -8.94 -14.47
C ASP A 197 -8.70 -7.62 -15.00
N GLY A 198 -8.79 -6.59 -14.14
CA GLY A 198 -9.33 -5.28 -14.50
C GLY A 198 -8.55 -4.59 -15.61
N MET A 199 -9.26 -3.78 -16.41
CA MET A 199 -8.66 -3.03 -17.52
C MET A 199 -7.49 -2.18 -17.02
N GLY A 200 -6.35 -2.26 -17.71
CA GLY A 200 -5.15 -1.49 -17.38
C GLY A 200 -4.38 -1.95 -16.14
N ALA A 201 -4.79 -3.03 -15.46
CA ALA A 201 -4.12 -3.55 -14.27
C ALA A 201 -2.62 -3.78 -14.44
N ARG A 202 -2.21 -4.25 -15.62
CA ARG A 202 -0.82 -4.65 -15.89
C ARG A 202 0.20 -3.52 -15.71
N PHE A 203 -0.17 -2.28 -16.02
CA PHE A 203 0.79 -1.16 -16.05
C PHE A 203 1.32 -0.79 -14.66
N ALA A 204 0.45 -0.56 -13.69
CA ALA A 204 0.87 -0.29 -12.32
C ALA A 204 1.41 -1.54 -11.63
N SER A 205 0.78 -2.69 -11.84
CA SER A 205 1.24 -3.98 -11.31
C SER A 205 2.68 -4.29 -11.68
N VAL A 206 3.03 -4.24 -12.99
CA VAL A 206 4.39 -4.54 -13.41
C VAL A 206 5.37 -3.48 -12.94
N ALA A 207 4.98 -2.21 -12.92
CA ALA A 207 5.80 -1.14 -12.39
C ALA A 207 6.15 -1.38 -10.91
N PHE A 208 5.16 -1.78 -10.09
CA PHE A 208 5.39 -2.17 -8.69
C PHE A 208 6.30 -3.39 -8.57
N VAL A 209 5.95 -4.49 -9.26
CA VAL A 209 6.68 -5.78 -9.14
C VAL A 209 8.16 -5.63 -9.52
N THR A 210 8.46 -4.78 -10.49
CA THR A 210 9.82 -4.56 -11.02
C THR A 210 10.60 -3.43 -10.34
N GLY A 211 10.08 -2.83 -9.27
CA GLY A 211 10.71 -1.71 -8.57
C GLY A 211 10.56 -0.36 -9.28
N GLY A 212 9.76 -0.29 -10.34
CA GLY A 212 9.52 0.97 -11.06
C GLY A 212 8.70 1.99 -10.29
N LEU A 213 8.10 1.59 -9.17
CA LEU A 213 7.40 2.45 -8.21
C LEU A 213 8.16 2.58 -6.88
N ASP A 214 9.41 2.15 -6.80
CA ASP A 214 10.22 2.36 -5.60
C ASP A 214 10.53 3.86 -5.48
N ARG A 215 10.05 4.49 -4.40
CA ARG A 215 10.20 5.94 -4.17
C ARG A 215 11.59 6.30 -3.68
N VAL A 216 12.28 5.35 -3.07
CA VAL A 216 13.62 5.49 -2.52
C VAL A 216 14.57 4.46 -3.14
N ALA A 217 15.84 4.80 -3.21
CA ALA A 217 16.85 3.95 -3.84
C ALA A 217 17.59 3.05 -2.84
N SER A 218 17.52 3.34 -1.54
CA SER A 218 18.28 2.63 -0.52
C SER A 218 17.57 2.54 0.82
N ARG A 219 18.00 1.55 1.65
CA ARG A 219 17.56 1.46 3.05
C ARG A 219 17.87 2.74 3.83
N ALA A 220 19.04 3.32 3.62
CA ALA A 220 19.45 4.54 4.33
C ALA A 220 18.50 5.70 4.03
N GLU A 221 18.09 5.85 2.78
CA GLU A 221 17.08 6.85 2.38
C GLU A 221 15.72 6.56 3.02
N PHE A 222 15.26 5.29 2.99
CA PHE A 222 14.00 4.89 3.62
C PHE A 222 13.96 5.20 5.12
N LEU A 223 15.01 4.85 5.86
CA LEU A 223 15.13 5.13 7.30
C LEU A 223 15.26 6.64 7.56
N GLY A 224 15.99 7.35 6.70
CA GLY A 224 16.13 8.80 6.77
C GLY A 224 14.81 9.54 6.63
N LEU A 225 13.87 9.03 5.80
CA LEU A 225 12.52 9.60 5.69
C LEU A 225 11.74 9.49 7.01
N ALA A 226 11.86 8.38 7.72
CA ALA A 226 11.19 8.20 9.01
C ALA A 226 11.76 9.15 10.07
N GLY A 227 13.08 9.25 10.17
CA GLY A 227 13.76 10.20 11.07
C GLY A 227 13.46 11.66 10.75
N GLY A 228 13.25 11.98 9.47
CA GLY A 228 12.93 13.34 9.00
C GLY A 228 11.43 13.68 8.95
N ALA A 229 10.54 12.76 9.27
CA ALA A 229 9.09 12.99 9.17
C ALA A 229 8.57 14.03 10.18
N GLY A 230 9.26 14.21 11.32
CA GLY A 230 8.89 15.18 12.35
C GLY A 230 7.54 14.92 13.03
N LEU A 231 7.04 13.70 12.94
CA LEU A 231 5.74 13.25 13.46
C LEU A 231 5.92 11.96 14.27
N PRO A 232 5.08 11.71 15.29
CA PRO A 232 5.03 10.40 15.93
C PRO A 232 4.71 9.31 14.90
N ILE A 233 5.45 8.20 14.92
CA ILE A 233 5.27 7.08 14.01
C ILE A 233 5.00 5.81 14.82
N ARG A 234 3.86 5.16 14.53
CA ARG A 234 3.56 3.79 14.97
C ARG A 234 3.87 2.81 13.85
N LEU A 235 4.72 1.85 14.11
CA LEU A 235 5.04 0.74 13.21
C LEU A 235 4.36 -0.54 13.72
N ILE A 236 3.59 -1.22 12.85
CA ILE A 236 2.90 -2.47 13.20
C ILE A 236 3.23 -3.51 12.14
N TYR A 237 3.72 -4.68 12.55
CA TYR A 237 3.98 -5.79 11.63
C TYR A 237 3.86 -7.14 12.32
N GLY A 238 3.65 -8.19 11.53
CA GLY A 238 3.53 -9.55 12.04
C GLY A 238 4.87 -10.28 12.13
N GLY A 239 5.02 -11.11 13.16
CA GLY A 239 6.24 -11.90 13.39
C GLY A 239 6.51 -12.97 12.34
N GLU A 240 5.53 -13.32 11.50
CA GLU A 240 5.68 -14.27 10.38
C GLU A 240 6.05 -13.58 9.06
N THR A 241 6.32 -12.28 9.08
CA THR A 241 6.77 -11.52 7.92
C THR A 241 8.03 -12.16 7.31
N PRO A 242 8.11 -12.32 5.97
CA PRO A 242 9.29 -12.89 5.32
C PRO A 242 10.58 -12.19 5.72
N ALA A 243 11.64 -12.94 5.99
CA ALA A 243 12.87 -12.48 6.64
C ALA A 243 13.49 -11.21 6.03
N ARG A 244 13.46 -11.06 4.70
CA ARG A 244 14.01 -9.85 4.05
C ARG A 244 13.17 -8.61 4.33
N SER A 245 11.85 -8.73 4.34
CA SER A 245 10.96 -7.63 4.69
C SER A 245 10.98 -7.36 6.19
N LEU A 246 11.06 -8.40 7.00
CA LEU A 246 11.19 -8.30 8.45
C LEU A 246 12.43 -7.48 8.84
N ALA A 247 13.59 -7.78 8.25
CA ALA A 247 14.83 -7.05 8.50
C ALA A 247 14.75 -5.55 8.16
N GLU A 248 13.91 -5.16 7.19
CA GLU A 248 13.67 -3.74 6.87
C GLU A 248 12.75 -3.08 7.92
N MET A 249 11.76 -3.82 8.44
CA MET A 249 10.86 -3.34 9.49
C MET A 249 11.57 -3.22 10.83
N GLU A 250 12.42 -4.17 11.17
CA GLU A 250 13.28 -4.12 12.37
C GLU A 250 14.27 -2.94 12.31
N ALA A 251 14.86 -2.70 11.14
CA ALA A 251 15.69 -1.52 10.92
C ALA A 251 14.90 -0.22 11.09
N LEU A 252 13.66 -0.16 10.58
CA LEU A 252 12.78 0.99 10.77
C LEU A 252 12.37 1.18 12.24
N ALA A 253 12.14 0.09 12.98
CA ALA A 253 11.82 0.11 14.41
C ALA A 253 12.97 0.71 15.26
N SER A 254 14.21 0.67 14.75
CA SER A 254 15.37 1.23 15.43
C SER A 254 15.54 2.74 15.20
N VAL A 255 14.72 3.36 14.35
CA VAL A 255 14.78 4.81 14.11
C VAL A 255 14.17 5.55 15.30
N GLN A 256 14.86 6.58 15.78
CA GLN A 256 14.34 7.42 16.86
C GLN A 256 12.98 8.04 16.50
N GLY A 257 12.00 7.94 17.41
CA GLY A 257 10.64 8.44 17.21
C GLY A 257 9.69 7.44 16.55
N VAL A 258 10.17 6.23 16.22
CA VAL A 258 9.35 5.13 15.74
C VAL A 258 9.05 4.18 16.90
N GLU A 259 7.76 4.01 17.20
CA GLU A 259 7.29 3.03 18.18
C GLU A 259 6.76 1.80 17.48
N ALA A 260 7.38 0.64 17.71
CA ALA A 260 7.02 -0.60 17.06
C ALA A 260 6.13 -1.50 17.91
N THR A 261 5.16 -2.15 17.28
CA THR A 261 4.37 -3.25 17.83
C THR A 261 4.50 -4.45 16.89
N VAL A 262 5.07 -5.54 17.40
CA VAL A 262 5.18 -6.80 16.67
C VAL A 262 4.01 -7.69 17.09
N LEU A 263 3.18 -8.07 16.14
CA LEU A 263 2.08 -9.01 16.35
C LEU A 263 2.63 -10.44 16.31
N ALA A 264 2.05 -11.34 17.12
CA ALA A 264 2.52 -12.72 17.23
C ALA A 264 2.49 -13.48 15.90
N ARG A 265 1.57 -13.12 15.01
CA ARG A 265 1.35 -13.73 13.69
C ARG A 265 1.09 -12.65 12.64
N GLY A 266 0.99 -13.06 11.39
CA GLY A 266 0.73 -12.16 10.26
C GLY A 266 1.96 -11.92 9.41
N LYS A 267 1.71 -11.75 8.10
CA LYS A 267 2.69 -11.38 7.08
C LYS A 267 2.40 -9.99 6.54
N LEU A 268 2.66 -9.75 5.23
CA LEU A 268 2.56 -8.41 4.65
C LEU A 268 1.13 -7.82 4.60
N ALA A 269 0.08 -8.67 4.59
CA ALA A 269 -1.32 -8.23 4.65
C ALA A 269 -1.93 -8.40 6.05
N VAL A 270 -1.17 -8.18 7.11
CA VAL A 270 -1.60 -8.36 8.49
C VAL A 270 -2.84 -7.54 8.85
N HIS A 271 -3.04 -6.37 8.25
CA HIS A 271 -4.21 -5.50 8.44
C HIS A 271 -5.51 -6.10 7.87
N GLU A 272 -5.40 -6.95 6.85
CA GLU A 272 -6.52 -7.61 6.21
C GLU A 272 -6.83 -8.96 6.90
N GLU A 273 -5.78 -9.68 7.30
CA GLU A 273 -5.90 -11.02 7.90
C GLU A 273 -6.19 -10.95 9.41
N PHE A 274 -5.60 -10.01 10.14
CA PHE A 274 -5.72 -9.84 11.60
C PHE A 274 -6.11 -8.40 11.98
N PRO A 275 -7.25 -7.88 11.48
CA PRO A 275 -7.64 -6.49 11.68
C PRO A 275 -7.92 -6.13 13.15
N ASP A 276 -8.33 -7.11 13.99
CA ASP A 276 -8.55 -6.89 15.42
C ASP A 276 -7.25 -6.61 16.16
N ASP A 277 -6.19 -7.38 15.84
CA ASP A 277 -4.86 -7.22 16.44
C ASP A 277 -4.24 -5.88 16.03
N VAL A 278 -4.37 -5.51 14.74
CA VAL A 278 -3.91 -4.22 14.23
C VAL A 278 -4.68 -3.06 14.85
N ALA A 279 -6.01 -3.15 14.96
CA ALA A 279 -6.82 -2.13 15.61
C ALA A 279 -6.47 -1.98 17.09
N ALA A 280 -6.22 -3.08 17.80
CA ALA A 280 -5.80 -3.06 19.20
C ALA A 280 -4.44 -2.34 19.36
N ALA A 281 -3.48 -2.60 18.46
CA ALA A 281 -2.18 -1.92 18.46
C ALA A 281 -2.27 -0.43 18.10
N LEU A 282 -3.26 -0.03 17.29
CA LEU A 282 -3.50 1.37 16.91
C LEU A 282 -4.20 2.18 18.00
N ARG A 283 -5.15 1.61 18.73
CA ARG A 283 -6.00 2.35 19.68
C ARG A 283 -5.23 3.24 20.66
N PRO A 284 -4.17 2.78 21.36
CA PRO A 284 -3.42 3.64 22.26
C PRO A 284 -2.74 4.82 21.54
N PHE A 285 -2.32 4.59 20.31
CA PHE A 285 -1.65 5.60 19.49
C PHE A 285 -2.63 6.64 18.90
N LEU A 286 -3.89 6.27 18.69
CA LEU A 286 -4.94 7.15 18.16
C LEU A 286 -5.69 7.93 19.25
N THR A 287 -5.25 7.85 20.51
CA THR A 287 -5.88 8.59 21.62
C THR A 287 -5.78 10.11 21.37
N ILE A 288 -6.89 10.82 21.60
CA ILE A 288 -7.03 12.25 21.43
C ILE A 288 -6.70 12.95 22.76
#